data_639bba9fbd423128c3e0c754fd50a8b2
#
_entry.id   639bba9fbd423128c3e0c754fd50a8b2
#
_cell.length_a   1.000
_cell.length_b   1.000
_cell.length_c   1.000
_cell.angle_alpha   90.00
_cell.angle_beta   90.00
_cell.angle_gamma   90.00
#
_symmetry.space_group_name_H-M   'P 1'
#
loop_
_entity.id
_entity.type
_entity.pdbx_description
1 polymer ?
#
loop_
_entity_poly.entity_id
_entity_poly.type
_entity_poly.pdbx_seq_one_letter_code
_entity_poly.pdbx_strand_id
1 'polypeptide(L)'
;MERSLSYLSEISVSELKGFGEKRINSLKKHGINSVTDLIRIFPRKHYDRSKIMNLSEVQPNIEKEITIFGKITDISVFTTKTRLRITTLTINDETGIARAKWFGPQYIESRFKKD
;
A
#
# COMPACT_ATOMS: atom_id res chain seq x y z
N MET A 1 19.77 29.83 7.67
CA MET A 1 20.48 29.43 6.43
C MET A 1 19.62 28.44 5.68
N GLU A 2 19.00 28.89 4.62
CA GLU A 2 18.28 27.96 3.75
C GLU A 2 19.26 27.02 3.09
N ARG A 3 19.20 25.75 3.42
CA ARG A 3 19.97 24.74 2.70
C ARG A 3 19.30 24.51 1.36
N SER A 4 19.94 24.93 0.30
CA SER A 4 19.52 24.54 -1.05
C SER A 4 19.44 23.02 -1.15
N LEU A 5 18.36 22.49 -1.74
CA LEU A 5 18.22 21.06 -2.00
C LEU A 5 19.17 20.53 -3.06
N SER A 6 20.00 21.42 -3.63
CA SER A 6 20.96 21.06 -4.69
C SER A 6 21.96 19.99 -4.28
N TYR A 7 22.31 19.92 -2.99
CA TYR A 7 23.23 18.89 -2.50
C TYR A 7 22.67 17.46 -2.66
N LEU A 8 21.35 17.30 -2.74
CA LEU A 8 20.73 15.99 -2.95
C LEU A 8 21.03 15.41 -4.33
N SER A 9 21.41 16.23 -5.30
CA SER A 9 21.83 15.77 -6.63
C SER A 9 23.17 15.05 -6.61
N GLU A 10 23.96 15.28 -5.57
CA GLU A 10 25.27 14.64 -5.38
C GLU A 10 25.17 13.29 -4.66
N ILE A 11 24.01 13.01 -4.04
CA ILE A 11 23.77 11.76 -3.31
C ILE A 11 23.18 10.73 -4.28
N SER A 12 23.90 9.62 -4.48
CA SER A 12 23.40 8.50 -5.28
C SER A 12 22.28 7.74 -4.55
N VAL A 13 21.29 7.24 -5.31
CA VAL A 13 20.25 6.36 -4.73
C VAL A 13 20.83 5.08 -4.13
N SER A 14 22.02 4.66 -4.53
CA SER A 14 22.73 3.51 -3.96
C SER A 14 23.17 3.71 -2.52
N GLU A 15 23.25 4.95 -2.04
CA GLU A 15 23.59 5.29 -0.64
C GLU A 15 22.39 5.19 0.31
N LEU A 16 21.18 5.04 -0.21
CA LEU A 16 19.99 4.97 0.61
C LEU A 16 19.85 3.61 1.31
N LYS A 17 19.57 3.66 2.60
CA LYS A 17 19.29 2.46 3.39
C LYS A 17 17.94 1.87 3.01
N GLY A 18 17.84 0.55 3.01
CA GLY A 18 16.59 -0.15 2.72
C GLY A 18 16.33 -0.41 1.23
N PHE A 19 17.23 0.04 0.36
CA PHE A 19 17.18 -0.26 -1.06
C PHE A 19 18.19 -1.35 -1.39
N GLY A 20 17.70 -2.53 -1.73
CA GLY A 20 18.54 -3.61 -2.21
C GLY A 20 19.02 -3.37 -3.64
N GLU A 21 20.02 -4.14 -4.07
CA GLU A 21 20.63 -4.00 -5.39
C GLU A 21 19.61 -4.05 -6.53
N LYS A 22 18.63 -4.92 -6.46
CA LYS A 22 17.58 -5.03 -7.48
C LYS A 22 16.75 -3.74 -7.61
N ARG A 23 16.41 -3.11 -6.49
CA ARG A 23 15.65 -1.85 -6.51
C ARG A 23 16.48 -0.70 -7.06
N ILE A 24 17.75 -0.62 -6.69
CA ILE A 24 18.69 0.39 -7.17
C ILE A 24 18.87 0.26 -8.67
N ASN A 25 19.09 -0.95 -9.18
CA ASN A 25 19.23 -1.20 -10.60
C ASN A 25 17.96 -0.86 -11.38
N SER A 26 16.80 -1.13 -10.83
CA SER A 26 15.51 -0.75 -11.41
C SER A 26 15.36 0.77 -11.51
N LEU A 27 15.73 1.50 -10.45
CA LEU A 27 15.70 2.97 -10.44
C LEU A 27 16.64 3.55 -11.51
N LYS A 28 17.87 3.06 -11.57
CA LYS A 28 18.86 3.50 -12.56
C LYS A 28 18.42 3.24 -14.00
N LYS A 29 17.75 2.12 -14.23
CA LYS A 29 17.17 1.77 -15.53
C LYS A 29 16.11 2.77 -15.99
N HIS A 30 15.40 3.40 -15.06
CA HIS A 30 14.40 4.43 -15.33
C HIS A 30 14.95 5.85 -15.27
N GLY A 31 16.27 6.02 -15.26
CA GLY A 31 16.93 7.33 -15.25
C GLY A 31 17.00 7.99 -13.88
N ILE A 32 16.75 7.25 -12.82
CA ILE A 32 16.78 7.75 -11.45
C ILE A 32 18.13 7.36 -10.83
N ASN A 33 19.04 8.31 -10.71
CA ASN A 33 20.40 8.08 -10.22
C ASN A 33 20.69 8.78 -8.89
N SER A 34 20.05 9.91 -8.63
CA SER A 34 20.26 10.71 -7.43
C SER A 34 19.01 10.80 -6.57
N VAL A 35 19.18 11.23 -5.32
CA VAL A 35 18.05 11.49 -4.40
C VAL A 35 17.14 12.59 -4.96
N THR A 36 17.71 13.59 -5.64
CA THR A 36 16.91 14.63 -6.31
C THR A 36 15.99 14.04 -7.37
N ASP A 37 16.50 13.11 -8.19
CA ASP A 37 15.68 12.43 -9.22
C ASP A 37 14.53 11.67 -8.58
N LEU A 38 14.79 11.00 -7.46
CA LEU A 38 13.77 10.22 -6.73
C LEU A 38 12.66 11.13 -6.16
N ILE A 39 13.03 12.26 -5.57
CA ILE A 39 12.07 13.21 -4.98
C ILE A 39 11.18 13.85 -6.05
N ARG A 40 11.68 14.04 -7.26
CA ARG A 40 10.94 14.64 -8.38
C ARG A 40 9.93 13.71 -9.04
N ILE A 41 9.83 12.45 -8.60
CA ILE A 41 8.80 11.54 -9.08
C ILE A 41 7.46 11.93 -8.48
N PHE A 42 6.51 12.28 -9.34
CA PHE A 42 5.15 12.58 -8.91
C PHE A 42 4.34 11.29 -8.82
N PRO A 43 3.50 11.13 -7.78
CA PRO A 43 2.59 10.01 -7.71
C PRO A 43 1.65 9.96 -8.92
N ARG A 44 1.37 8.77 -9.43
CA ARG A 44 0.40 8.58 -10.50
C ARG A 44 -0.99 9.03 -10.11
N LYS A 45 -1.32 8.85 -8.84
CA LYS A 45 -2.66 9.07 -8.33
C LYS A 45 -2.61 9.51 -6.87
N HIS A 46 -3.41 10.49 -6.54
CA HIS A 46 -3.64 10.92 -5.17
C HIS A 46 -5.00 10.40 -4.70
N TYR A 47 -5.03 9.87 -3.49
CA TYR A 47 -6.26 9.41 -2.86
C TYR A 47 -6.70 10.40 -1.80
N ASP A 48 -7.94 10.86 -1.89
CA ASP A 48 -8.55 11.65 -0.82
C ASP A 48 -9.10 10.71 0.25
N ARG A 49 -8.41 10.63 1.38
CA ARG A 49 -8.83 9.81 2.53
C ARG A 49 -9.54 10.62 3.61
N SER A 50 -9.87 11.87 3.35
CA SER A 50 -10.59 12.70 4.29
C SER A 50 -12.06 12.32 4.44
N LYS A 51 -12.63 11.69 3.42
CA LYS A 51 -14.01 11.22 3.40
C LYS A 51 -14.07 9.73 3.68
N ILE A 52 -14.63 9.36 4.82
CA ILE A 52 -14.82 7.97 5.23
C ILE A 52 -16.27 7.60 4.99
N MET A 53 -16.49 6.53 4.25
CA MET A 53 -17.82 6.01 3.96
C MET A 53 -18.19 4.90 4.94
N ASN A 54 -19.43 4.93 5.44
CA ASN A 54 -19.95 3.84 6.24
C ASN A 54 -20.20 2.60 5.38
N LEU A 55 -19.97 1.41 5.92
CA LEU A 55 -20.15 0.17 5.16
C LEU A 55 -21.60 -0.04 4.71
N SER A 56 -22.58 0.48 5.45
CA SER A 56 -23.99 0.45 5.04
C SER A 56 -24.29 1.26 3.78
N GLU A 57 -23.44 2.26 3.46
CA GLU A 57 -23.60 3.12 2.29
C GLU A 57 -22.89 2.57 1.05
N VAL A 58 -22.05 1.55 1.21
CA VAL A 58 -21.33 0.94 0.09
C VAL A 58 -22.27 0.10 -0.74
N GLN A 59 -22.43 0.47 -2.00
CA GLN A 59 -23.27 -0.28 -2.94
C GLN A 59 -22.47 -1.42 -3.58
N PRO A 60 -23.08 -2.58 -3.84
CA PRO A 60 -22.43 -3.63 -4.61
C PRO A 60 -21.99 -3.12 -5.99
N ASN A 61 -20.82 -3.57 -6.46
CA ASN A 61 -20.25 -3.19 -7.74
C ASN A 61 -19.90 -1.70 -7.88
N ILE A 62 -19.62 -1.03 -6.76
CA ILE A 62 -19.12 0.35 -6.82
C ILE A 62 -17.73 0.37 -7.48
N GLU A 63 -17.57 1.15 -8.52
CA GLU A 63 -16.30 1.31 -9.24
C GLU A 63 -15.44 2.45 -8.71
N LYS A 64 -15.94 3.20 -7.76
CA LYS A 64 -15.20 4.28 -7.10
C LYS A 64 -14.29 3.75 -6.01
N GLU A 65 -13.12 4.33 -5.89
CA GLU A 65 -12.28 4.12 -4.73
C GLU A 65 -12.86 4.86 -3.54
N ILE A 66 -13.04 4.13 -2.46
CA ILE A 66 -13.61 4.65 -1.22
C ILE A 66 -12.68 4.36 -0.06
N THR A 67 -12.80 5.16 1.00
CA THR A 67 -12.11 4.91 2.25
C THR A 67 -13.13 4.48 3.29
N ILE A 68 -12.86 3.35 3.94
CA ILE A 68 -13.66 2.83 5.04
C ILE A 68 -12.80 2.77 6.30
N PHE A 69 -13.45 2.81 7.45
CA PHE A 69 -12.82 2.65 8.74
C PHE A 69 -13.62 1.65 9.57
N GLY A 70 -12.94 0.68 10.15
CA GLY A 70 -13.62 -0.33 10.93
C GLY A 70 -12.66 -1.19 11.73
N LYS A 71 -13.24 -2.07 12.56
CA LYS A 71 -12.49 -3.04 13.33
C LYS A 71 -12.35 -4.35 12.59
N ILE A 72 -11.19 -4.99 12.71
CA ILE A 72 -10.96 -6.33 12.18
C ILE A 72 -11.53 -7.35 13.18
N THR A 73 -12.61 -8.01 12.81
CA THR A 73 -13.29 -8.97 13.66
C THR A 73 -12.84 -10.40 13.39
N ASP A 74 -12.31 -10.68 12.22
CA ASP A 74 -11.79 -11.99 11.86
C ASP A 74 -10.68 -11.91 10.84
N ILE A 75 -9.75 -12.86 10.95
CA ILE A 75 -8.64 -13.02 9.98
C ILE A 75 -8.58 -14.49 9.63
N SER A 76 -8.78 -14.83 8.37
CA SER A 76 -8.70 -16.20 7.90
C SER A 76 -7.74 -16.34 6.73
N VAL A 77 -7.05 -17.49 6.68
CA VAL A 77 -6.16 -17.84 5.59
C VAL A 77 -6.60 -19.18 5.02
N PHE A 78 -6.78 -19.23 3.73
CA PHE A 78 -7.18 -20.42 3.01
C PHE A 78 -6.24 -20.67 1.82
N THR A 79 -5.84 -21.91 1.63
CA THR A 79 -5.04 -22.30 0.46
C THR A 79 -5.90 -23.16 -0.45
N THR A 80 -6.04 -22.74 -1.71
CA THR A 80 -6.83 -23.48 -2.70
C THR A 80 -6.12 -24.74 -3.15
N LYS A 81 -6.83 -25.64 -3.85
CA LYS A 81 -6.26 -26.85 -4.44
C LYS A 81 -5.11 -26.53 -5.43
N THR A 82 -5.13 -25.37 -6.05
CA THR A 82 -4.07 -24.88 -6.95
C THR A 82 -2.93 -24.17 -6.23
N ARG A 83 -2.88 -24.28 -4.89
CA ARG A 83 -1.86 -23.66 -4.03
C ARG A 83 -1.90 -22.13 -4.01
N LEU A 84 -3.03 -21.53 -4.35
CA LEU A 84 -3.24 -20.10 -4.20
C LEU A 84 -3.63 -19.80 -2.74
N ARG A 85 -2.85 -18.95 -2.09
CA ARG A 85 -3.14 -18.47 -0.74
C ARG A 85 -4.12 -17.30 -0.79
N ILE A 86 -5.21 -17.39 -0.07
CA ILE A 86 -6.20 -16.33 0.05
C ILE A 86 -6.30 -15.93 1.52
N THR A 87 -6.00 -14.66 1.80
CA THR A 87 -6.16 -14.07 3.13
C THR A 87 -7.40 -13.21 3.13
N THR A 88 -8.30 -13.44 4.08
CA THR A 88 -9.56 -12.69 4.22
C THR A 88 -9.58 -11.98 5.56
N LEU A 89 -9.77 -10.66 5.55
CA LEU A 89 -10.06 -9.87 6.74
C LEU A 89 -11.53 -9.49 6.74
N THR A 90 -12.20 -9.73 7.87
CA THR A 90 -13.56 -9.26 8.08
C THR A 90 -13.51 -7.96 8.86
N ILE A 91 -14.09 -6.91 8.31
CA ILE A 91 -14.10 -5.56 8.86
C ILE A 91 -15.52 -5.16 9.21
N ASN A 92 -15.72 -4.64 10.40
CA ASN A 92 -17.02 -4.18 10.90
C ASN A 92 -16.89 -2.73 11.38
N ASP A 93 -17.78 -1.85 10.92
CA ASP A 93 -17.84 -0.45 11.31
C ASP A 93 -19.11 -0.10 12.10
N GLU A 94 -19.83 -1.10 12.65
CA GLU A 94 -21.12 -0.98 13.32
C GLU A 94 -22.32 -0.79 12.36
N THR A 95 -22.11 -0.31 11.15
CA THR A 95 -23.17 -0.15 10.14
C THR A 95 -23.27 -1.32 9.18
N GLY A 96 -22.21 -2.11 9.06
CA GLY A 96 -22.13 -3.25 8.15
C GLY A 96 -20.81 -3.99 8.26
N ILE A 97 -20.70 -5.02 7.44
CA ILE A 97 -19.53 -5.90 7.40
C ILE A 97 -18.97 -5.92 5.96
N ALA A 98 -17.65 -5.77 5.85
CA ALA A 98 -16.93 -5.94 4.61
C ALA A 98 -15.86 -7.02 4.75
N ARG A 99 -15.54 -7.68 3.64
CA ARG A 99 -14.45 -8.64 3.57
C ARG A 99 -13.42 -8.18 2.57
N ALA A 100 -12.19 -8.01 3.05
CA ALA A 100 -11.06 -7.70 2.20
C ALA A 100 -10.27 -8.98 1.93
N LYS A 101 -10.01 -9.27 0.66
CA LYS A 101 -9.32 -10.49 0.24
C LYS A 101 -8.03 -10.14 -0.49
N TRP A 102 -6.95 -10.82 -0.12
CA TRP A 102 -5.67 -10.77 -0.82
C TRP A 102 -5.36 -12.13 -1.39
N PHE A 103 -4.98 -12.15 -2.64
CA PHE A 103 -4.59 -13.36 -3.36
C PHE A 103 -3.08 -13.39 -3.50
N GLY A 104 -2.46 -14.50 -3.10
CA GLY A 104 -1.02 -14.70 -3.20
C GLY A 104 -0.29 -14.75 -1.87
N PRO A 105 1.06 -14.93 -1.90
CA PRO A 105 1.88 -15.19 -0.72
C PRO A 105 2.33 -13.92 0.02
N GLN A 106 1.45 -12.96 0.21
CA GLN A 106 1.81 -11.65 0.78
C GLN A 106 1.84 -11.63 2.30
N TYR A 107 1.40 -12.70 2.97
CA TYR A 107 1.37 -12.81 4.44
C TYR A 107 0.72 -11.60 5.12
N ILE A 108 -0.40 -11.17 4.59
CA ILE A 108 -1.14 -9.98 5.07
C ILE A 108 -1.58 -10.17 6.53
N GLU A 109 -1.91 -11.39 6.94
CA GLU A 109 -2.34 -11.72 8.30
C GLU A 109 -1.34 -11.32 9.38
N SER A 110 -0.04 -11.24 9.04
CA SER A 110 0.99 -10.82 10.00
C SER A 110 1.02 -9.31 10.23
N ARG A 111 0.40 -8.54 9.35
CA ARG A 111 0.37 -7.08 9.40
C ARG A 111 -0.84 -6.52 10.15
N PHE A 112 -1.84 -7.33 10.39
CA PHE A 112 -3.07 -6.92 11.03
C PHE A 112 -3.33 -7.75 12.28
N LYS A 113 -3.98 -7.15 13.25
CA LYS A 113 -4.41 -7.82 14.47
C LYS A 113 -5.92 -7.79 14.53
N LYS A 114 -6.47 -8.90 14.98
CA LYS A 114 -7.88 -8.98 15.35
C LYS A 114 -8.13 -8.12 16.59
N ASP A 115 -9.14 -7.30 16.55
CA ASP A 115 -9.51 -6.43 17.66
C ASP A 115 -10.66 -7.02 18.49
#